data_f64255728999852f0db504dc64b9d743
#
_entry.id   f64255728999852f0db504dc64b9d743
#
_cell.length_a   1.000
_cell.length_b   1.000
_cell.length_c   1.000
_cell.angle_alpha   90.00
_cell.angle_beta   90.00
_cell.angle_gamma   90.00
#
_symmetry.space_group_name_H-M   'P 1'
#
loop_
_entity.id
_entity.type
_entity.pdbx_description
1 polymer ?
#
loop_
_entity_poly.entity_id
_entity_poly.type
_entity_poly.pdbx_seq_one_letter_code
_entity_poly.pdbx_strand_id
1 'polypeptide(L)'
;LLFKAGACEMSSDKLVEEIARLEFVAFDKVQNVGGRASCQNDWPTFSIMRKSQYLTWNRIMLLQYFYDFQREYKRGHNLVEEKYGRMMETTAPEEYHKIKEYFSALTEEKKQIIEQIVKVQVGWMEEFAEKYPNLAQNARSVHTYDDTLDNTSYETYLRGEISTYSDKMLE
;
A
#
# COMPACT_ATOMS: atom_id res chain seq x y z
N LEU A 1 -5.44 12.19 -17.32
CA LEU A 1 -5.50 12.61 -15.90
C LEU A 1 -4.92 14.01 -15.80
N LEU A 2 -5.77 15.00 -15.48
CA LEU A 2 -5.35 16.38 -15.19
C LEU A 2 -4.71 16.38 -13.79
N PHE A 3 -3.39 16.39 -13.73
CA PHE A 3 -2.66 16.61 -12.50
C PHE A 3 -2.89 18.05 -12.05
N LYS A 4 -3.65 18.22 -10.97
CA LYS A 4 -3.96 19.54 -10.45
C LYS A 4 -2.73 20.15 -9.76
N ALA A 5 -2.23 21.24 -10.34
CA ALA A 5 -1.48 22.21 -9.58
C ALA A 5 -2.44 22.79 -8.52
N GLY A 6 -2.04 22.82 -7.23
CA GLY A 6 -2.88 23.39 -6.17
C GLY A 6 -3.31 22.44 -5.05
N ALA A 7 -2.65 21.27 -4.88
CA ALA A 7 -2.96 20.38 -3.75
C ALA A 7 -2.80 21.08 -2.38
N CYS A 8 -1.92 22.07 -2.28
CA CYS A 8 -1.74 22.88 -1.06
C CYS A 8 -3.01 23.65 -0.66
N GLU A 9 -3.91 23.95 -1.59
CA GLU A 9 -5.17 24.66 -1.34
C GLU A 9 -6.34 23.70 -1.05
N MET A 10 -6.16 22.39 -1.25
CA MET A 10 -7.20 21.40 -0.97
C MET A 10 -7.37 21.19 0.54
N SER A 11 -8.60 20.92 1.00
CA SER A 11 -8.82 20.38 2.33
C SER A 11 -8.24 18.98 2.47
N SER A 12 -8.01 18.49 3.69
CA SER A 12 -7.53 17.12 3.93
C SER A 12 -8.49 16.07 3.35
N ASP A 13 -9.80 16.25 3.51
CA ASP A 13 -10.81 15.34 2.95
C ASP A 13 -10.72 15.25 1.42
N LYS A 14 -10.48 16.39 0.77
CA LYS A 14 -10.33 16.43 -0.68
C LYS A 14 -9.02 15.79 -1.13
N LEU A 15 -7.93 15.94 -0.37
CA LEU A 15 -6.67 15.22 -0.62
C LEU A 15 -6.87 13.70 -0.51
N VAL A 16 -7.54 13.24 0.54
CA VAL A 16 -7.87 11.82 0.75
C VAL A 16 -8.65 11.26 -0.44
N GLU A 17 -9.67 11.98 -0.92
CA GLU A 17 -10.45 11.57 -2.09
C GLU A 17 -9.59 11.50 -3.37
N GLU A 18 -8.77 12.51 -3.62
CA GLU A 18 -7.92 12.58 -4.82
C GLU A 18 -6.82 11.50 -4.79
N ILE A 19 -6.21 11.23 -3.64
CA ILE A 19 -5.23 10.14 -3.48
C ILE A 19 -5.88 8.79 -3.80
N ALA A 20 -7.05 8.49 -3.20
CA ALA A 20 -7.75 7.24 -3.44
C ALA A 20 -8.11 7.06 -4.94
N ARG A 21 -8.50 8.14 -5.62
CA ARG A 21 -8.78 8.11 -7.07
C ARG A 21 -7.54 7.87 -7.91
N LEU A 22 -6.42 8.51 -7.58
CA LEU A 22 -5.14 8.30 -8.28
C LEU A 22 -4.67 6.85 -8.14
N GLU A 23 -4.74 6.30 -6.94
CA GLU A 23 -4.39 4.90 -6.71
C GLU A 23 -5.32 3.95 -7.44
N PHE A 24 -6.62 4.22 -7.48
CA PHE A 24 -7.55 3.35 -8.20
C PHE A 24 -7.26 3.32 -9.71
N VAL A 25 -6.91 4.46 -10.29
CA VAL A 25 -6.47 4.52 -11.70
C VAL A 25 -5.17 3.73 -11.92
N ALA A 26 -4.24 3.78 -10.98
CA ALA A 26 -3.02 3.00 -11.04
C ALA A 26 -3.29 1.50 -10.82
N PHE A 27 -4.20 1.16 -9.90
CA PHE A 27 -4.65 -0.21 -9.63
C PHE A 27 -5.34 -0.85 -10.83
N ASP A 28 -6.15 -0.08 -11.57
CA ASP A 28 -6.81 -0.54 -12.79
C ASP A 28 -5.81 -1.04 -13.86
N LYS A 29 -4.57 -0.55 -13.82
CA LYS A 29 -3.51 -0.91 -14.77
C LYS A 29 -2.61 -2.07 -14.31
N VAL A 30 -2.75 -2.53 -13.08
CA VAL A 30 -1.96 -3.65 -12.56
C VAL A 30 -2.27 -4.91 -13.37
N GLN A 31 -1.21 -5.57 -13.85
CA GLN A 31 -1.31 -6.82 -14.58
C GLN A 31 -1.12 -7.99 -13.62
N ASN A 32 -2.14 -8.82 -13.47
CA ASN A 32 -2.07 -10.03 -12.64
C ASN A 32 -1.81 -11.26 -13.51
N VAL A 33 -1.06 -12.22 -13.00
CA VAL A 33 -0.74 -13.48 -13.70
C VAL A 33 -2.02 -14.26 -14.07
N GLY A 34 -3.04 -14.22 -13.21
CA GLY A 34 -4.36 -14.84 -13.43
C GLY A 34 -5.36 -13.99 -14.24
N GLY A 35 -4.91 -12.85 -14.82
CA GLY A 35 -5.78 -11.88 -15.48
C GLY A 35 -6.36 -10.85 -14.50
N ARG A 36 -7.34 -10.08 -14.96
CA ARG A 36 -7.93 -8.99 -14.19
C ARG A 36 -8.64 -9.48 -12.93
N ALA A 37 -8.24 -8.97 -11.78
CA ALA A 37 -8.88 -9.29 -10.50
C ALA A 37 -10.23 -8.55 -10.36
N SER A 38 -11.23 -9.20 -9.75
CA SER A 38 -12.57 -8.64 -9.56
C SER A 38 -12.55 -7.30 -8.76
N CYS A 39 -11.65 -7.17 -7.80
CA CYS A 39 -11.48 -5.97 -6.97
C CYS A 39 -11.03 -4.75 -7.77
N GLN A 40 -10.42 -4.91 -8.95
CA GLN A 40 -10.08 -3.81 -9.84
C GLN A 40 -11.32 -3.14 -10.46
N ASN A 41 -12.50 -3.74 -10.34
CA ASN A 41 -13.77 -3.17 -10.78
C ASN A 41 -14.63 -2.65 -9.61
N ASP A 42 -14.16 -2.77 -8.37
CA ASP A 42 -14.92 -2.44 -7.16
C ASP A 42 -14.40 -1.14 -6.51
N TRP A 43 -14.70 -0.01 -7.16
CA TRP A 43 -14.38 1.31 -6.60
C TRP A 43 -14.97 1.56 -5.21
N PRO A 44 -16.24 1.19 -4.91
CA PRO A 44 -16.81 1.43 -3.59
C PRO A 44 -15.96 0.80 -2.48
N THR A 45 -15.64 -0.48 -2.57
CA THR A 45 -14.81 -1.17 -1.58
C THR A 45 -13.39 -0.61 -1.53
N PHE A 46 -12.75 -0.43 -2.69
CA PHE A 46 -11.40 0.16 -2.76
C PHE A 46 -11.36 1.54 -2.10
N SER A 47 -12.32 2.40 -2.42
CA SER A 47 -12.42 3.75 -1.88
C SER A 47 -12.56 3.75 -0.35
N ILE A 48 -13.41 2.90 0.21
CA ILE A 48 -13.59 2.79 1.66
C ILE A 48 -12.27 2.37 2.32
N MET A 49 -11.62 1.33 1.81
CA MET A 49 -10.38 0.80 2.38
C MET A 49 -9.26 1.84 2.37
N ARG A 50 -9.06 2.51 1.24
CA ARG A 50 -7.98 3.51 1.11
C ARG A 50 -8.25 4.78 1.91
N LYS A 51 -9.47 5.29 1.87
CA LYS A 51 -9.84 6.48 2.65
C LYS A 51 -9.75 6.23 4.15
N SER A 52 -10.15 5.05 4.64
CA SER A 52 -10.01 4.69 6.06
C SER A 52 -8.59 4.83 6.57
N GLN A 53 -7.60 4.44 5.76
CA GLN A 53 -6.19 4.62 6.09
C GLN A 53 -5.80 6.10 6.05
N TYR A 54 -6.10 6.81 4.96
CA TYR A 54 -5.65 8.21 4.77
C TYR A 54 -6.28 9.20 5.73
N LEU A 55 -7.48 8.92 6.25
CA LEU A 55 -8.12 9.72 7.27
C LEU A 55 -7.37 9.69 8.62
N THR A 56 -6.48 8.72 8.84
CA THR A 56 -5.62 8.67 10.03
C THR A 56 -4.34 9.50 9.86
N TRP A 57 -4.05 9.98 8.64
CA TRP A 57 -2.82 10.71 8.35
C TRP A 57 -2.97 12.21 8.58
N ASN A 58 -1.91 12.84 9.05
CA ASN A 58 -1.87 14.29 9.10
C ASN A 58 -1.73 14.89 7.69
N ARG A 59 -2.00 16.19 7.58
CA ARG A 59 -1.99 16.89 6.29
C ARG A 59 -0.62 16.86 5.59
N ILE A 60 0.48 16.86 6.35
CA ILE A 60 1.84 16.85 5.78
C ILE A 60 2.09 15.52 5.07
N MET A 61 1.73 14.41 5.71
CA MET A 61 1.82 13.08 5.12
C MET A 61 0.96 12.96 3.86
N LEU A 62 -0.28 13.46 3.90
CA LEU A 62 -1.18 13.43 2.74
C LEU A 62 -0.59 14.19 1.54
N LEU A 63 -0.05 15.38 1.77
CA LEU A 63 0.59 16.18 0.71
C LEU A 63 1.85 15.51 0.17
N GLN A 64 2.70 14.99 1.06
CA GLN A 64 3.92 14.31 0.65
C GLN A 64 3.61 13.10 -0.23
N TYR A 65 2.70 12.23 0.23
CA TYR A 65 2.29 11.04 -0.51
C TYR A 65 1.65 11.39 -1.86
N PHE A 66 0.75 12.38 -1.88
CA PHE A 66 0.10 12.84 -3.11
C PHE A 66 1.11 13.27 -4.18
N TYR A 67 2.11 14.09 -3.79
CA TYR A 67 3.14 14.55 -4.73
C TYR A 67 4.10 13.44 -5.14
N ASP A 68 4.50 12.58 -4.22
CA ASP A 68 5.36 11.43 -4.51
C ASP A 68 4.67 10.47 -5.48
N PHE A 69 3.42 10.12 -5.22
CA PHE A 69 2.64 9.26 -6.10
C PHE A 69 2.49 9.84 -7.51
N GLN A 70 2.15 11.13 -7.61
CA GLN A 70 2.05 11.79 -8.91
C GLN A 70 3.39 11.84 -9.66
N ARG A 71 4.48 12.08 -8.95
CA ARG A 71 5.82 12.13 -9.53
C ARG A 71 6.20 10.78 -10.13
N GLU A 72 6.05 9.70 -9.39
CA GLU A 72 6.38 8.36 -9.85
C GLU A 72 5.46 7.92 -11.00
N TYR A 73 4.18 8.17 -10.88
CA TYR A 73 3.23 7.86 -11.96
C TYR A 73 3.55 8.60 -13.27
N LYS A 74 3.97 9.87 -13.22
CA LYS A 74 4.41 10.63 -14.40
C LYS A 74 5.67 10.06 -15.05
N ARG A 75 6.52 9.42 -14.26
CA ARG A 75 7.73 8.72 -14.73
C ARG A 75 7.44 7.35 -15.35
N GLY A 76 6.18 6.92 -15.32
CA GLY A 76 5.76 5.60 -15.78
C GLY A 76 5.92 4.51 -14.71
N HIS A 77 6.24 4.88 -13.47
CA HIS A 77 6.40 3.96 -12.36
C HIS A 77 5.08 3.83 -11.59
N ASN A 78 4.49 2.64 -11.59
CA ASN A 78 3.25 2.36 -10.90
C ASN A 78 3.52 1.81 -9.49
N LEU A 79 3.43 2.68 -8.48
CA LEU A 79 3.66 2.30 -7.08
C LEU A 79 2.65 1.24 -6.56
N VAL A 80 1.45 1.18 -7.12
CA VAL A 80 0.47 0.14 -6.75
C VAL A 80 0.90 -1.21 -7.30
N GLU A 81 1.42 -1.27 -8.51
CA GLU A 81 1.98 -2.49 -9.09
C GLU A 81 3.22 -2.97 -8.33
N GLU A 82 4.15 -2.06 -7.99
CA GLU A 82 5.30 -2.38 -7.15
C GLU A 82 4.88 -2.92 -5.78
N LYS A 83 3.91 -2.27 -5.11
CA LYS A 83 3.35 -2.74 -3.84
C LYS A 83 2.89 -4.19 -3.91
N TYR A 84 2.06 -4.54 -4.89
CA TYR A 84 1.57 -5.91 -5.05
C TYR A 84 2.68 -6.89 -5.45
N GLY A 85 3.60 -6.46 -6.30
CA GLY A 85 4.75 -7.26 -6.67
C GLY A 85 5.65 -7.60 -5.48
N ARG A 86 5.87 -6.66 -4.55
CA ARG A 86 6.66 -6.91 -3.34
C ARG A 86 5.97 -7.90 -2.38
N MET A 87 4.64 -7.93 -2.34
CA MET A 87 3.91 -8.93 -1.55
C MET A 87 4.15 -10.37 -2.05
N MET A 88 4.50 -10.53 -3.32
CA MET A 88 4.79 -11.84 -3.89
C MET A 88 6.07 -12.47 -3.33
N GLU A 89 6.92 -11.73 -2.63
CA GLU A 89 8.11 -12.29 -1.99
C GLU A 89 7.77 -13.46 -1.07
N THR A 90 6.64 -13.39 -0.40
CA THR A 90 6.16 -14.44 0.52
C THR A 90 5.02 -15.27 -0.07
N THR A 91 4.13 -14.65 -0.84
CA THR A 91 2.94 -15.34 -1.38
C THR A 91 3.21 -16.13 -2.66
N ALA A 92 4.20 -15.71 -3.48
CA ALA A 92 4.58 -16.36 -4.75
C ALA A 92 6.07 -16.15 -5.06
N PRO A 93 7.01 -16.75 -4.28
CA PRO A 93 8.44 -16.45 -4.35
C PRO A 93 9.08 -16.69 -5.73
N GLU A 94 8.66 -17.71 -6.44
CA GLU A 94 9.18 -18.02 -7.77
C GLU A 94 8.85 -16.94 -8.81
N GLU A 95 7.62 -16.39 -8.73
CA GLU A 95 7.19 -15.30 -9.61
C GLU A 95 7.86 -13.98 -9.18
N TYR A 96 7.99 -13.74 -7.87
CA TYR A 96 8.72 -12.58 -7.34
C TYR A 96 10.15 -12.49 -7.88
N HIS A 97 10.88 -13.62 -7.93
CA HIS A 97 12.24 -13.66 -8.45
C HIS A 97 12.38 -13.19 -9.90
N LYS A 98 11.31 -13.31 -10.71
CA LYS A 98 11.30 -12.88 -12.11
C LYS A 98 11.10 -11.37 -12.26
N ILE A 99 10.51 -10.71 -11.25
CA ILE A 99 10.08 -9.31 -11.35
C ILE A 99 10.80 -8.36 -10.38
N LYS A 100 11.47 -8.86 -9.36
CA LYS A 100 12.11 -8.05 -8.29
C LYS A 100 13.09 -7.00 -8.81
N GLU A 101 13.77 -7.26 -9.93
CA GLU A 101 14.73 -6.36 -10.55
C GLU A 101 14.08 -5.09 -11.15
N TYR A 102 12.75 -5.10 -11.34
CA TYR A 102 12.01 -3.94 -11.81
C TYR A 102 11.59 -2.99 -10.69
N PHE A 103 11.77 -3.40 -9.43
CA PHE A 103 11.39 -2.59 -8.29
C PHE A 103 12.50 -1.66 -7.86
N SER A 104 12.11 -0.57 -7.20
CA SER A 104 13.06 0.38 -6.62
C SER A 104 13.96 -0.32 -5.60
N ALA A 105 15.28 -0.13 -5.71
CA ALA A 105 16.22 -0.65 -4.73
C ALA A 105 15.98 0.01 -3.37
N LEU A 106 15.93 -0.80 -2.32
CA LEU A 106 15.82 -0.33 -0.94
C LEU A 106 17.22 -0.30 -0.32
N THR A 107 17.61 0.86 0.24
CA THR A 107 18.85 0.95 1.03
C THR A 107 18.70 0.17 2.34
N GLU A 108 19.81 -0.20 2.97
CA GLU A 108 19.76 -0.92 4.25
C GLU A 108 19.13 -0.07 5.36
N GLU A 109 19.37 1.24 5.35
CA GLU A 109 18.74 2.21 6.25
C GLU A 109 17.21 2.21 6.09
N LYS A 110 16.74 2.27 4.84
CA LYS A 110 15.31 2.23 4.53
C LYS A 110 14.66 0.93 4.97
N LYS A 111 15.31 -0.21 4.74
CA LYS A 111 14.82 -1.53 5.20
C LYS A 111 14.68 -1.56 6.73
N GLN A 112 15.66 -1.01 7.46
CA GLN A 112 15.60 -0.96 8.92
C GLN A 112 14.42 -0.12 9.42
N ILE A 113 14.16 1.03 8.80
CA ILE A 113 13.00 1.88 9.15
C ILE A 113 11.70 1.13 8.87
N ILE A 114 11.58 0.51 7.68
CA ILE A 114 10.42 -0.30 7.31
C ILE A 114 10.15 -1.38 8.36
N GLU A 115 11.16 -2.17 8.74
CA GLU A 115 10.98 -3.24 9.73
C GLU A 115 10.61 -2.73 11.13
N GLN A 116 11.09 -1.55 11.51
CA GLN A 116 10.67 -0.91 12.77
C GLN A 116 9.19 -0.52 12.72
N ILE A 117 8.72 0.08 11.63
CA ILE A 117 7.31 0.44 11.44
C ILE A 117 6.43 -0.81 11.42
N VAL A 118 6.84 -1.84 10.66
CA VAL A 118 6.12 -3.12 10.57
C VAL A 118 5.97 -3.73 11.95
N LYS A 119 7.05 -3.83 12.72
CA LYS A 119 7.02 -4.39 14.07
C LYS A 119 6.02 -3.68 14.99
N VAL A 120 5.99 -2.35 14.96
CA VAL A 120 5.06 -1.55 15.80
C VAL A 120 3.61 -1.80 15.38
N GLN A 121 3.32 -1.74 14.08
CA GLN A 121 1.95 -1.88 13.61
C GLN A 121 1.43 -3.32 13.68
N VAL A 122 2.28 -4.33 13.51
CA VAL A 122 1.93 -5.73 13.76
C VAL A 122 1.57 -5.92 15.23
N GLY A 123 2.35 -5.39 16.18
CA GLY A 123 2.00 -5.41 17.60
C GLY A 123 0.65 -4.79 17.89
N TRP A 124 0.29 -3.67 17.26
CA TRP A 124 -1.05 -3.08 17.40
C TRP A 124 -2.16 -3.99 16.82
N MET A 125 -1.89 -4.70 15.75
CA MET A 125 -2.86 -5.66 15.18
C MET A 125 -3.04 -6.89 16.07
N GLU A 126 -1.99 -7.36 16.73
CA GLU A 126 -2.07 -8.45 17.73
C GLU A 126 -2.93 -8.01 18.92
N GLU A 127 -2.66 -6.84 19.50
CA GLU A 127 -3.45 -6.26 20.59
C GLU A 127 -4.92 -6.06 20.18
N PHE A 128 -5.17 -5.60 18.94
CA PHE A 128 -6.51 -5.46 18.40
C PHE A 128 -7.22 -6.81 18.29
N ALA A 129 -6.55 -7.83 17.77
CA ALA A 129 -7.11 -9.17 17.61
C ALA A 129 -7.44 -9.83 18.97
N GLU A 130 -6.59 -9.62 19.96
CA GLU A 130 -6.84 -10.09 21.33
C GLU A 130 -8.04 -9.37 21.95
N LYS A 131 -8.10 -8.05 21.82
CA LYS A 131 -9.16 -7.23 22.42
C LYS A 131 -10.52 -7.35 21.72
N TYR A 132 -10.51 -7.56 20.41
CA TYR A 132 -11.71 -7.58 19.56
C TYR A 132 -11.76 -8.81 18.64
N PRO A 133 -11.78 -10.04 19.19
CA PRO A 133 -11.67 -11.28 18.40
C PRO A 133 -12.79 -11.44 17.35
N ASN A 134 -14.00 -10.98 17.65
CA ASN A 134 -15.13 -11.05 16.71
C ASN A 134 -14.95 -10.13 15.48
N LEU A 135 -14.19 -9.05 15.61
CA LEU A 135 -13.86 -8.18 14.48
C LEU A 135 -12.66 -8.73 13.71
N ALA A 136 -11.65 -9.21 14.44
CA ALA A 136 -10.41 -9.71 13.86
C ALA A 136 -10.60 -10.99 13.03
N GLN A 137 -11.55 -11.86 13.39
CA GLN A 137 -11.80 -13.11 12.66
C GLN A 137 -12.17 -12.93 11.18
N ASN A 138 -12.67 -11.75 10.80
CA ASN A 138 -13.03 -11.41 9.43
C ASN A 138 -11.96 -10.56 8.73
N ALA A 139 -10.87 -10.23 9.44
CA ALA A 139 -9.74 -9.50 8.88
C ALA A 139 -8.71 -10.46 8.26
N ARG A 140 -7.66 -9.90 7.67
CA ARG A 140 -6.51 -10.68 7.19
C ARG A 140 -5.80 -11.35 8.38
N SER A 141 -5.15 -12.50 8.13
CA SER A 141 -4.14 -13.01 9.07
C SER A 141 -3.10 -11.94 9.38
N VAL A 142 -2.52 -11.97 10.56
CA VAL A 142 -1.61 -10.91 11.00
C VAL A 142 -0.21 -11.13 10.42
N HIS A 143 0.30 -12.35 10.48
CA HIS A 143 1.72 -12.65 10.27
C HIS A 143 2.06 -13.23 8.90
N THR A 144 3.25 -12.91 8.42
CA THR A 144 3.81 -13.41 7.16
C THR A 144 3.86 -14.94 7.06
N TYR A 145 4.00 -15.67 8.19
CA TYR A 145 4.00 -17.13 8.17
C TYR A 145 2.64 -17.75 7.81
N ASP A 146 1.56 -16.95 7.81
CA ASP A 146 0.22 -17.36 7.37
C ASP A 146 0.00 -17.10 5.86
N ASP A 147 0.99 -16.53 5.16
CA ASP A 147 0.87 -16.19 3.74
C ASP A 147 0.73 -17.46 2.89
N THR A 148 -0.16 -17.37 1.92
CA THR A 148 -0.34 -18.36 0.86
C THR A 148 -0.59 -17.63 -0.46
N LEU A 149 -0.69 -18.38 -1.57
CA LEU A 149 -1.01 -17.79 -2.87
C LEU A 149 -2.32 -16.98 -2.84
N ASP A 150 -3.29 -17.41 -2.04
CA ASP A 150 -4.63 -16.81 -1.96
C ASP A 150 -4.84 -15.94 -0.73
N ASN A 151 -3.88 -15.90 0.19
CA ASN A 151 -3.97 -15.14 1.43
C ASN A 151 -2.70 -14.34 1.67
N THR A 152 -2.83 -13.03 1.71
CA THR A 152 -1.75 -12.08 2.08
C THR A 152 -2.02 -11.53 3.46
N SER A 153 -1.11 -11.75 4.39
CA SER A 153 -1.21 -11.25 5.76
C SER A 153 -1.15 -9.70 5.83
N TYR A 154 -1.56 -9.18 6.98
CA TYR A 154 -1.43 -7.75 7.29
C TYR A 154 0.04 -7.30 7.23
N GLU A 155 0.93 -8.08 7.83
CA GLU A 155 2.37 -7.81 7.87
C GLU A 155 2.97 -7.70 6.47
N THR A 156 2.69 -8.65 5.59
CA THR A 156 3.17 -8.66 4.20
C THR A 156 2.56 -7.51 3.38
N TYR A 157 1.27 -7.26 3.57
CA TYR A 157 0.58 -6.14 2.92
C TYR A 157 1.20 -4.80 3.32
N LEU A 158 1.41 -4.58 4.63
CA LEU A 158 2.03 -3.38 5.17
C LEU A 158 3.44 -3.19 4.64
N ARG A 159 4.29 -4.23 4.75
CA ARG A 159 5.67 -4.19 4.27
C ARG A 159 5.74 -3.83 2.79
N GLY A 160 4.92 -4.47 1.96
CA GLY A 160 4.84 -4.17 0.52
C GLY A 160 4.45 -2.72 0.25
N GLU A 161 3.49 -2.19 0.99
CA GLU A 161 3.02 -0.81 0.82
C GLU A 161 4.08 0.22 1.22
N ILE A 162 4.59 0.16 2.45
CA ILE A 162 5.53 1.18 2.94
C ILE A 162 6.90 1.10 2.25
N SER A 163 7.22 -0.03 1.62
CA SER A 163 8.42 -0.14 0.77
C SER A 163 8.36 0.78 -0.44
N THR A 164 7.16 1.17 -0.89
CA THR A 164 6.97 2.13 -2.00
C THR A 164 7.00 3.59 -1.56
N TYR A 165 7.02 3.86 -0.26
CA TYR A 165 7.03 5.23 0.25
C TYR A 165 8.40 5.89 0.07
N SER A 166 8.43 7.21 -0.08
CA SER A 166 9.68 7.97 -0.05
C SER A 166 10.30 7.99 1.35
N ASP A 167 11.58 8.27 1.44
CA ASP A 167 12.27 8.37 2.75
C ASP A 167 11.60 9.42 3.63
N LYS A 168 11.17 10.55 3.05
CA LYS A 168 10.41 11.59 3.75
C LYS A 168 9.05 11.14 4.31
N MET A 169 8.46 10.10 3.74
CA MET A 169 7.21 9.54 4.26
C MET A 169 7.46 8.59 5.43
N LEU A 170 8.66 8.01 5.50
CA LEU A 170 9.03 7.04 6.53
C LEU A 170 9.65 7.72 7.78
N GLU A 171 10.15 8.96 7.66
CA GLU A 171 10.62 9.82 8.75
C GLU A 171 9.46 10.44 9.55
#